data_04fa49a732deac48c09bc4d0ca069dde
#
_entry.id   04fa49a732deac48c09bc4d0ca069dde
#
_cell.length_a   1.000
_cell.length_b   1.000
_cell.length_c   1.000
_cell.angle_alpha   90.00
_cell.angle_beta   90.00
_cell.angle_gamma   90.00
#
_symmetry.space_group_name_H-M   'P 1'
#
loop_
_entity.id
_entity.type
_entity.pdbx_description
1 polymer ?
#
loop_
_entity_poly.entity_id
_entity_poly.type
_entity_poly.pdbx_seq_one_letter_code
_entity_poly.pdbx_strand_id
1 'polypeptide(L)'
;VKAYAKRYIKQYTNILYIEYTGNLHQDITDMDFIDDPPEISEQERFQRHNRFLRSLKSDTLLIIDNFNVSATQDSFLSVVLKYRCQILFTTRSKLDEYCTLPLKEIEDMNALFQLASVFYSEADTYRATVEKIIETVHSHTFAVELAAKLLENGISTPDQLLTRLQVEKASFHNEDKIKIIKDGQSSKATYYSHIHTLFSLYTLSLEQQDIMCNMCFLPSTGISARIFAKWLEMPTLNEINDLIETGFVQTTTRRTISLH
;
A
#
# COMPACT_ATOMS: atom_id res chain seq x y z
N VAL A 1 0.49 6.59 7.85
CA VAL A 1 1.02 7.95 7.72
C VAL A 1 -0.09 8.98 7.78
N LYS A 2 -1.09 8.96 6.89
CA LYS A 2 -2.20 9.95 6.86
C LYS A 2 -2.94 10.06 8.19
N ALA A 3 -3.20 8.94 8.86
CA ALA A 3 -3.83 8.92 10.19
C ALA A 3 -2.96 9.60 11.26
N TYR A 4 -1.65 9.37 11.23
CA TYR A 4 -0.70 10.05 12.09
C TYR A 4 -0.70 11.56 11.86
N ALA A 5 -0.55 11.99 10.61
CA ALA A 5 -0.57 13.39 10.24
C ALA A 5 -1.88 14.08 10.68
N LYS A 6 -3.04 13.44 10.46
CA LYS A 6 -4.34 13.95 10.91
C LYS A 6 -4.44 14.07 12.42
N ARG A 7 -3.94 13.05 13.16
CA ARG A 7 -3.98 13.04 14.63
C ARG A 7 -3.14 14.15 15.25
N TYR A 8 -1.98 14.42 14.67
CA TYR A 8 -0.99 15.36 15.21
C TYR A 8 -0.92 16.70 14.46
N ILE A 9 -1.90 16.99 13.61
CA ILE A 9 -1.95 18.20 12.77
C ILE A 9 -1.75 19.50 13.55
N LYS A 10 -2.21 19.56 14.81
CA LYS A 10 -2.07 20.74 15.66
C LYS A 10 -0.67 20.93 16.26
N GLN A 11 0.19 19.93 16.16
CA GLN A 11 1.57 19.99 16.69
C GLN A 11 2.57 20.56 15.67
N TYR A 12 2.16 20.64 14.41
CA TYR A 12 2.99 21.08 13.32
C TYR A 12 2.40 22.33 12.66
N THR A 13 3.27 23.29 12.36
CA THR A 13 2.89 24.47 11.56
C THR A 13 2.64 24.07 10.11
N ASN A 14 3.46 23.15 9.59
CA ASN A 14 3.32 22.61 8.23
C ASN A 14 3.49 21.09 8.25
N ILE A 15 2.77 20.41 7.37
CA ILE A 15 2.95 19.01 7.06
C ILE A 15 3.12 18.89 5.55
N LEU A 16 4.27 18.40 5.13
CA LEU A 16 4.61 18.15 3.73
C LEU A 16 4.63 16.66 3.47
N TYR A 17 4.19 16.26 2.30
CA TYR A 17 4.11 14.86 1.89
C TYR A 17 4.78 14.68 0.54
N ILE A 18 5.73 13.75 0.49
CA ILE A 18 6.42 13.29 -0.72
C ILE A 18 6.17 11.79 -0.84
N GLU A 19 5.62 11.37 -1.96
CA GLU A 19 5.58 9.98 -2.35
C GLU A 19 6.89 9.65 -3.09
N TYR A 20 7.67 8.73 -2.54
CA TYR A 20 8.94 8.34 -3.13
C TYR A 20 8.72 7.53 -4.42
N THR A 21 9.28 8.01 -5.52
CA THR A 21 9.14 7.40 -6.84
C THR A 21 10.40 6.69 -7.34
N GLY A 22 11.45 6.64 -6.51
CA GLY A 22 12.74 6.04 -6.85
C GLY A 22 13.90 7.04 -6.90
N ASN A 23 13.62 8.36 -6.81
CA ASN A 23 14.63 9.41 -6.84
C ASN A 23 14.17 10.65 -6.06
N LEU A 24 14.72 10.84 -4.85
CA LEU A 24 14.39 11.99 -3.99
C LEU A 24 14.66 13.35 -4.65
N HIS A 25 15.68 13.44 -5.47
CA HIS A 25 15.97 14.69 -6.19
C HIS A 25 14.81 15.05 -7.11
N GLN A 26 14.34 14.08 -7.90
CA GLN A 26 13.22 14.27 -8.81
C GLN A 26 11.92 14.51 -8.05
N ASP A 27 11.65 13.74 -7.00
CA ASP A 27 10.45 13.89 -6.17
C ASP A 27 10.34 15.29 -5.56
N ILE A 28 11.47 15.89 -5.15
CA ILE A 28 11.53 17.26 -4.66
C ILE A 28 11.33 18.27 -5.79
N THR A 29 11.87 18.00 -6.97
CA THR A 29 11.68 18.85 -8.14
C THR A 29 10.22 18.91 -8.57
N ASP A 30 9.52 17.77 -8.46
CA ASP A 30 8.13 17.61 -8.89
C ASP A 30 7.09 18.06 -7.85
N MET A 31 7.53 18.60 -6.71
CA MET A 31 6.60 19.20 -5.75
C MET A 31 5.88 20.39 -6.37
N ASP A 32 4.58 20.51 -6.13
CA ASP A 32 3.78 21.63 -6.59
C ASP A 32 3.92 22.83 -5.64
N PHE A 33 4.51 23.90 -6.12
CA PHE A 33 4.52 25.19 -5.44
C PHE A 33 3.76 26.23 -6.26
N ILE A 34 2.81 26.92 -5.61
CA ILE A 34 1.94 27.92 -6.25
C ILE A 34 2.76 29.05 -6.91
N ASP A 35 3.92 29.37 -6.33
CA ASP A 35 4.77 30.47 -6.75
C ASP A 35 5.82 30.08 -7.81
N ASP A 36 5.77 28.87 -8.34
CA ASP A 36 6.69 28.44 -9.38
C ASP A 36 6.34 29.11 -10.72
N PRO A 37 7.30 29.80 -11.37
CA PRO A 37 7.08 30.34 -12.69
C PRO A 37 6.79 29.22 -13.70
N PRO A 38 5.86 29.41 -14.66
CA PRO A 38 5.47 28.37 -15.61
C PRO A 38 6.62 27.82 -16.47
N GLU A 39 7.63 28.65 -16.75
CA GLU A 39 8.76 28.33 -17.64
C GLU A 39 10.07 28.09 -16.88
N ILE A 40 10.00 27.76 -15.58
CA ILE A 40 11.20 27.49 -14.78
C ILE A 40 11.87 26.18 -15.23
N SER A 41 13.20 26.21 -15.36
CA SER A 41 13.96 24.99 -15.65
C SER A 41 13.91 24.00 -14.47
N GLU A 42 14.03 22.68 -14.73
CA GLU A 42 14.06 21.66 -13.68
C GLU A 42 15.15 21.94 -12.64
N GLN A 43 16.32 22.38 -13.06
CA GLN A 43 17.43 22.68 -12.16
C GLN A 43 17.11 23.86 -11.23
N GLU A 44 16.51 24.91 -11.75
CA GLU A 44 16.11 26.08 -10.94
C GLU A 44 14.95 25.73 -10.02
N ARG A 45 13.98 24.93 -10.49
CA ARG A 45 12.88 24.41 -9.70
C ARG A 45 13.40 23.60 -8.51
N PHE A 46 14.29 22.66 -8.78
CA PHE A 46 14.93 21.89 -7.73
C PHE A 46 15.65 22.77 -6.71
N GLN A 47 16.47 23.73 -7.14
CA GLN A 47 17.20 24.62 -6.25
C GLN A 47 16.26 25.44 -5.36
N ARG A 48 15.15 25.90 -5.92
CA ARG A 48 14.12 26.66 -5.22
C ARG A 48 13.43 25.80 -4.16
N HIS A 49 12.95 24.60 -4.52
CA HIS A 49 12.30 23.68 -3.62
C HIS A 49 13.24 23.20 -2.51
N ASN A 50 14.46 22.82 -2.85
CA ASN A 50 15.46 22.40 -1.88
C ASN A 50 15.84 23.54 -0.91
N ARG A 51 15.93 24.78 -1.37
CA ARG A 51 16.15 25.95 -0.52
C ARG A 51 14.98 26.14 0.45
N PHE A 52 13.76 26.03 -0.03
CA PHE A 52 12.57 26.10 0.81
C PHE A 52 12.60 25.00 1.89
N LEU A 53 12.79 23.73 1.51
CA LEU A 53 12.84 22.60 2.46
C LEU A 53 13.94 22.79 3.51
N ARG A 54 15.10 23.31 3.13
CA ARG A 54 16.19 23.64 4.07
C ARG A 54 15.86 24.79 5.04
N SER A 55 14.95 25.66 4.69
CA SER A 55 14.52 26.77 5.56
C SER A 55 13.54 26.35 6.64
N LEU A 56 12.88 25.20 6.46
CA LEU A 56 11.90 24.65 7.40
C LEU A 56 12.56 24.26 8.73
N LYS A 57 11.80 24.39 9.80
CA LYS A 57 12.27 24.14 11.18
C LYS A 57 11.56 22.91 11.78
N SER A 58 11.88 22.61 13.02
CA SER A 58 11.35 21.47 13.76
C SER A 58 9.84 21.50 14.02
N ASP A 59 9.17 22.60 13.75
CA ASP A 59 7.72 22.74 13.76
C ASP A 59 7.04 22.25 12.46
N THR A 60 7.82 21.76 11.52
CA THR A 60 7.37 21.17 10.26
C THR A 60 7.64 19.68 10.23
N LEU A 61 6.67 18.89 9.77
CA LEU A 61 6.80 17.48 9.48
C LEU A 61 6.90 17.25 7.98
N LEU A 62 8.01 16.68 7.53
CA LEU A 62 8.21 16.19 6.18
C LEU A 62 8.00 14.67 6.18
N ILE A 63 7.01 14.20 5.46
CA ILE A 63 6.70 12.79 5.29
C ILE A 63 7.23 12.35 3.94
N ILE A 64 8.06 11.29 3.92
CA ILE A 64 8.53 10.62 2.73
C ILE A 64 7.97 9.20 2.77
N ASP A 65 6.96 8.97 1.95
CA ASP A 65 6.19 7.73 1.96
C ASP A 65 6.75 6.74 0.93
N ASN A 66 6.76 5.45 1.29
CA ASN A 66 7.17 4.36 0.43
C ASN A 66 8.68 4.36 0.04
N PHE A 67 9.56 4.83 0.91
CA PHE A 67 11.01 4.80 0.69
C PHE A 67 11.56 3.38 0.89
N ASN A 68 11.37 2.52 -0.11
CA ASN A 68 11.66 1.08 -0.05
C ASN A 68 13.03 0.70 -0.65
N VAL A 69 14.01 1.56 -0.54
CA VAL A 69 15.38 1.35 -0.99
C VAL A 69 16.36 1.43 0.18
N SER A 70 17.56 0.90 0.01
CA SER A 70 18.62 1.10 1.01
C SER A 70 19.11 2.54 1.01
N ALA A 71 19.69 2.98 2.13
CA ALA A 71 20.22 4.34 2.27
C ALA A 71 21.30 4.69 1.23
N THR A 72 21.97 3.68 0.66
CA THR A 72 23.03 3.86 -0.33
C THR A 72 22.50 3.94 -1.77
N GLN A 73 21.27 3.52 -2.02
CA GLN A 73 20.68 3.50 -3.37
C GLN A 73 20.21 4.88 -3.83
N ASP A 74 19.80 5.74 -2.90
CA ASP A 74 19.48 7.12 -3.22
C ASP A 74 20.48 8.07 -2.56
N SER A 75 21.42 8.56 -3.34
CA SER A 75 22.49 9.45 -2.86
C SER A 75 21.95 10.77 -2.28
N PHE A 76 20.75 11.19 -2.69
CA PHE A 76 20.14 12.43 -2.24
C PHE A 76 19.56 12.32 -0.82
N LEU A 77 19.36 11.12 -0.30
CA LEU A 77 18.96 10.90 1.09
C LEU A 77 19.88 11.67 2.06
N SER A 78 21.20 11.65 1.83
CA SER A 78 22.18 12.34 2.66
C SER A 78 21.98 13.86 2.72
N VAL A 79 21.34 14.44 1.72
CA VAL A 79 20.98 15.86 1.67
C VAL A 79 19.70 16.12 2.45
N VAL A 80 18.68 15.27 2.23
CA VAL A 80 17.38 15.36 2.91
C VAL A 80 17.55 15.24 4.43
N LEU A 81 18.39 14.34 4.90
CA LEU A 81 18.66 14.13 6.33
C LEU A 81 19.33 15.33 7.03
N LYS A 82 19.83 16.31 6.27
CA LYS A 82 20.39 17.57 6.81
C LYS A 82 19.33 18.67 6.93
N TYR A 83 18.09 18.43 6.54
CA TYR A 83 17.02 19.38 6.77
C TYR A 83 16.74 19.53 8.27
N ARG A 84 16.28 20.70 8.69
CA ARG A 84 16.05 21.00 10.10
C ARG A 84 14.64 20.66 10.56
N CYS A 85 13.76 20.27 9.64
CA CYS A 85 12.41 19.79 9.94
C CYS A 85 12.44 18.38 10.49
N GLN A 86 11.34 17.94 11.07
CA GLN A 86 11.14 16.55 11.44
C GLN A 86 10.84 15.73 10.19
N ILE A 87 11.51 14.59 10.02
CA ILE A 87 11.34 13.74 8.85
C ILE A 87 10.80 12.39 9.29
N LEU A 88 9.73 11.93 8.63
CA LEU A 88 9.13 10.63 8.83
C LEU A 88 9.18 9.84 7.52
N PHE A 89 9.89 8.74 7.53
CA PHE A 89 9.88 7.78 6.42
C PHE A 89 8.89 6.66 6.69
N THR A 90 8.16 6.20 5.66
CA THR A 90 7.64 4.85 5.65
C THR A 90 8.51 3.99 4.73
N THR A 91 8.88 2.81 5.19
CA THR A 91 9.79 1.95 4.45
C THR A 91 9.56 0.49 4.82
N ARG A 92 9.82 -0.41 3.88
CA ARG A 92 9.99 -1.85 4.14
C ARG A 92 11.46 -2.22 4.31
N SER A 93 12.37 -1.29 4.04
CA SER A 93 13.81 -1.50 4.14
C SER A 93 14.29 -1.19 5.56
N LYS A 94 15.31 -1.90 6.01
CA LYS A 94 15.99 -1.57 7.27
C LYS A 94 16.89 -0.36 7.05
N LEU A 95 16.70 0.64 7.88
CA LEU A 95 17.54 1.82 7.98
C LEU A 95 18.20 1.80 9.36
N ASP A 96 19.19 0.96 9.54
CA ASP A 96 19.79 0.62 10.86
C ASP A 96 20.37 1.81 11.63
N GLU A 97 20.68 2.92 10.95
CA GLU A 97 21.24 4.13 11.57
C GLU A 97 20.17 5.09 12.12
N TYR A 98 18.87 4.77 11.96
CA TYR A 98 17.78 5.67 12.30
C TYR A 98 16.81 5.05 13.30
N CYS A 99 16.11 5.91 14.05
CA CYS A 99 15.05 5.46 14.94
C CYS A 99 13.93 4.79 14.12
N THR A 100 13.84 3.48 14.21
CA THR A 100 12.88 2.66 13.49
C THR A 100 11.76 2.22 14.41
N LEU A 101 10.52 2.52 14.04
CA LEU A 101 9.32 2.00 14.70
C LEU A 101 8.74 0.87 13.83
N PRO A 102 8.92 -0.41 14.21
CA PRO A 102 8.32 -1.50 13.45
C PRO A 102 6.79 -1.49 13.62
N LEU A 103 6.08 -1.39 12.50
CA LEU A 103 4.64 -1.60 12.49
C LEU A 103 4.39 -3.11 12.50
N LYS A 104 3.77 -3.57 13.57
CA LYS A 104 3.30 -4.95 13.71
C LYS A 104 1.88 -5.07 13.17
N GLU A 105 1.48 -6.29 12.88
CA GLU A 105 0.09 -6.61 12.59
C GLU A 105 -0.79 -6.29 13.80
N ILE A 106 -2.08 -6.08 13.52
CA ILE A 106 -3.07 -5.84 14.58
C ILE A 106 -3.30 -7.18 15.31
N GLU A 107 -2.98 -7.23 16.60
CA GLU A 107 -3.17 -8.43 17.43
C GLU A 107 -4.56 -8.44 18.11
N ASP A 108 -5.23 -7.28 18.20
CA ASP A 108 -6.54 -7.14 18.83
C ASP A 108 -7.64 -7.67 17.91
N MET A 109 -8.28 -8.77 18.30
CA MET A 109 -9.39 -9.40 17.58
C MET A 109 -10.56 -8.44 17.37
N ASN A 110 -10.87 -7.60 18.35
CA ASN A 110 -11.98 -6.64 18.20
C ASN A 110 -11.66 -5.58 17.15
N ALA A 111 -10.41 -5.11 17.08
CA ALA A 111 -9.99 -4.17 16.03
C ALA A 111 -10.02 -4.81 14.65
N LEU A 112 -9.61 -6.08 14.52
CA LEU A 112 -9.69 -6.83 13.26
C LEU A 112 -11.15 -7.12 12.87
N PHE A 113 -12.01 -7.43 13.84
CA PHE A 113 -13.43 -7.60 13.59
C PHE A 113 -14.07 -6.29 13.13
N GLN A 114 -13.74 -5.15 13.76
CA GLN A 114 -14.18 -3.84 13.29
C GLN A 114 -13.70 -3.54 11.87
N LEU A 115 -12.46 -3.92 11.52
CA LEU A 115 -11.96 -3.81 10.15
C LEU A 115 -12.82 -4.63 9.19
N ALA A 116 -13.12 -5.89 9.53
CA ALA A 116 -13.98 -6.74 8.71
C ALA A 116 -15.39 -6.13 8.54
N SER A 117 -15.95 -5.57 9.61
CA SER A 117 -17.28 -4.94 9.60
C SER A 117 -17.37 -3.66 8.77
N VAL A 118 -16.23 -3.02 8.46
CA VAL A 118 -16.20 -1.89 7.51
C VAL A 118 -16.52 -2.35 6.09
N PHE A 119 -16.12 -3.59 5.73
CA PHE A 119 -16.24 -4.13 4.38
C PHE A 119 -17.32 -5.20 4.23
N TYR A 120 -17.84 -5.74 5.32
CA TYR A 120 -18.90 -6.75 5.32
C TYR A 120 -20.04 -6.34 6.24
N SER A 121 -21.16 -5.96 5.65
CA SER A 121 -22.33 -5.40 6.34
C SER A 121 -23.00 -6.38 7.31
N GLU A 122 -22.95 -7.68 7.03
CA GLU A 122 -23.53 -8.74 7.89
C GLU A 122 -22.54 -9.33 8.89
N ALA A 123 -21.39 -8.72 9.11
CA ALA A 123 -20.33 -9.26 9.98
C ALA A 123 -20.84 -9.60 11.39
N ASP A 124 -21.68 -8.75 11.99
CA ASP A 124 -22.24 -8.99 13.33
C ASP A 124 -23.16 -10.21 13.37
N THR A 125 -23.91 -10.48 12.30
CA THR A 125 -24.78 -11.66 12.19
C THR A 125 -23.97 -12.96 12.18
N TYR A 126 -22.80 -12.94 11.55
CA TYR A 126 -21.91 -14.10 11.42
C TYR A 126 -20.64 -13.98 12.27
N ARG A 127 -20.70 -13.22 13.35
CA ARG A 127 -19.53 -12.85 14.16
C ARG A 127 -18.58 -14.00 14.46
N ALA A 128 -19.12 -15.11 14.98
CA ALA A 128 -18.30 -16.27 15.35
C ALA A 128 -17.55 -16.90 14.15
N THR A 129 -18.17 -16.91 12.98
CA THR A 129 -17.54 -17.43 11.76
C THR A 129 -16.51 -16.44 11.20
N VAL A 130 -16.81 -15.14 11.23
CA VAL A 130 -15.88 -14.07 10.82
C VAL A 130 -14.64 -14.05 11.70
N GLU A 131 -14.78 -14.17 13.03
CA GLU A 131 -13.63 -14.28 13.95
C GLU A 131 -12.75 -15.49 13.64
N LYS A 132 -13.35 -16.65 13.31
CA LYS A 132 -12.59 -17.83 12.87
C LYS A 132 -11.89 -17.63 11.52
N ILE A 133 -12.49 -16.88 10.59
CA ILE A 133 -11.85 -16.51 9.33
C ILE A 133 -10.62 -15.65 9.62
N ILE A 134 -10.75 -14.63 10.50
CA ILE A 134 -9.66 -13.75 10.93
C ILE A 134 -8.50 -14.57 11.52
N GLU A 135 -8.80 -15.52 12.41
CA GLU A 135 -7.80 -16.43 12.99
C GLU A 135 -7.13 -17.32 11.92
N THR A 136 -7.94 -17.83 10.97
CA THR A 136 -7.44 -18.71 9.91
C THR A 136 -6.47 -17.99 8.98
N VAL A 137 -6.72 -16.71 8.68
CA VAL A 137 -5.81 -15.87 7.88
C VAL A 137 -4.70 -15.21 8.74
N HIS A 138 -4.49 -15.72 9.97
CA HIS A 138 -3.45 -15.29 10.90
C HIS A 138 -3.47 -13.78 11.22
N SER A 139 -4.65 -13.19 11.33
CA SER A 139 -4.83 -11.77 11.66
C SER A 139 -4.19 -10.80 10.67
N HIS A 140 -3.86 -11.26 9.46
CA HIS A 140 -3.27 -10.42 8.44
C HIS A 140 -4.30 -9.43 7.90
N THR A 141 -4.12 -8.14 8.15
CA THR A 141 -5.11 -7.08 7.89
C THR A 141 -5.63 -7.06 6.45
N PHE A 142 -4.73 -7.22 5.48
CA PHE A 142 -5.13 -7.27 4.07
C PHE A 142 -5.95 -8.51 3.73
N ALA A 143 -5.60 -9.67 4.29
CA ALA A 143 -6.38 -10.89 4.08
C ALA A 143 -7.77 -10.79 4.73
N VAL A 144 -7.88 -10.12 5.88
CA VAL A 144 -9.16 -9.83 6.55
C VAL A 144 -10.02 -8.92 5.68
N GLU A 145 -9.46 -7.83 5.14
CA GLU A 145 -10.16 -6.93 4.22
C GLU A 145 -10.66 -7.67 2.97
N LEU A 146 -9.79 -8.47 2.34
CA LEU A 146 -10.12 -9.21 1.15
C LEU A 146 -11.21 -10.27 1.41
N ALA A 147 -11.13 -11.00 2.54
CA ALA A 147 -12.16 -11.94 2.94
C ALA A 147 -13.51 -11.24 3.16
N ALA A 148 -13.52 -10.10 3.84
CA ALA A 148 -14.73 -9.33 4.09
C ALA A 148 -15.37 -8.84 2.78
N LYS A 149 -14.59 -8.36 1.82
CA LYS A 149 -15.08 -7.97 0.49
C LYS A 149 -15.64 -9.15 -0.30
N LEU A 150 -15.02 -10.34 -0.21
CA LEU A 150 -15.57 -11.56 -0.82
C LEU A 150 -16.94 -11.92 -0.28
N LEU A 151 -17.14 -11.76 1.04
CA LEU A 151 -18.41 -12.01 1.69
C LEU A 151 -19.46 -10.98 1.30
N GLU A 152 -19.12 -9.70 1.29
CA GLU A 152 -20.04 -8.61 0.89
C GLU A 152 -20.53 -8.77 -0.56
N ASN A 153 -19.63 -9.16 -1.46
CA ASN A 153 -19.96 -9.40 -2.86
C ASN A 153 -20.73 -10.70 -3.12
N GLY A 154 -21.04 -11.46 -2.07
CA GLY A 154 -21.81 -12.72 -2.19
C GLY A 154 -21.09 -13.84 -2.94
N ILE A 155 -19.78 -13.72 -3.16
CA ILE A 155 -18.97 -14.73 -3.86
C ILE A 155 -18.90 -16.02 -3.04
N SER A 156 -18.99 -15.91 -1.72
CA SER A 156 -19.00 -17.05 -0.80
C SER A 156 -19.81 -16.73 0.45
N THR A 157 -20.43 -17.72 1.05
CA THR A 157 -20.96 -17.55 2.41
C THR A 157 -19.86 -17.65 3.44
N PRO A 158 -20.01 -17.09 4.67
CA PRO A 158 -18.99 -17.18 5.71
C PRO A 158 -18.50 -18.60 6.00
N ASP A 159 -19.42 -19.58 6.07
CA ASP A 159 -19.08 -20.98 6.36
C ASP A 159 -18.35 -21.66 5.17
N GLN A 160 -18.75 -21.34 3.95
CA GLN A 160 -18.06 -21.83 2.74
C GLN A 160 -16.65 -21.27 2.66
N LEU A 161 -16.47 -19.97 2.93
CA LEU A 161 -15.15 -19.35 2.92
C LEU A 161 -14.24 -19.94 3.98
N LEU A 162 -14.75 -20.09 5.22
CA LEU A 162 -14.00 -20.71 6.31
C LEU A 162 -13.56 -22.14 5.96
N THR A 163 -14.48 -22.93 5.42
CA THR A 163 -14.19 -24.31 5.01
C THR A 163 -13.08 -24.37 3.96
N ARG A 164 -13.14 -23.50 2.94
CA ARG A 164 -12.11 -23.43 1.88
C ARG A 164 -10.75 -23.06 2.44
N LEU A 165 -10.68 -22.01 3.28
CA LEU A 165 -9.44 -21.58 3.92
C LEU A 165 -8.82 -22.68 4.80
N GLN A 166 -9.65 -23.48 5.47
CA GLN A 166 -9.19 -24.60 6.32
C GLN A 166 -8.71 -25.81 5.51
N VAL A 167 -9.40 -26.16 4.43
CA VAL A 167 -9.03 -27.28 3.55
C VAL A 167 -7.69 -27.00 2.85
N GLU A 168 -7.50 -25.81 2.33
CA GLU A 168 -6.25 -25.46 1.67
C GLU A 168 -5.07 -25.37 2.65
N LYS A 169 -5.30 -24.92 3.88
CA LYS A 169 -4.30 -25.01 4.95
C LYS A 169 -3.77 -26.44 5.15
N ALA A 170 -4.63 -27.45 5.01
CA ALA A 170 -4.25 -28.85 5.13
C ALA A 170 -3.45 -29.36 3.90
N SER A 171 -3.74 -28.85 2.70
CA SER A 171 -3.08 -29.28 1.46
C SER A 171 -1.68 -28.70 1.26
N PHE A 172 -1.42 -27.50 1.77
CA PHE A 172 -0.12 -26.82 1.67
C PHE A 172 0.93 -27.26 2.71
N HIS A 173 0.61 -28.23 3.55
CA HIS A 173 1.53 -28.64 4.64
C HIS A 173 2.80 -29.36 4.18
N ASN A 174 2.93 -29.78 2.93
CA ASN A 174 4.00 -30.71 2.57
C ASN A 174 5.05 -30.27 1.53
N GLU A 175 4.86 -29.27 0.65
CA GLU A 175 5.85 -29.09 -0.42
C GLU A 175 6.32 -27.65 -0.73
N ASP A 176 5.58 -26.61 -0.41
CA ASP A 176 5.95 -25.25 -0.85
C ASP A 176 6.34 -24.29 0.30
N LYS A 177 7.37 -24.66 1.04
CA LYS A 177 8.07 -23.67 1.90
C LYS A 177 8.92 -22.77 1.02
N ILE A 178 8.32 -21.87 0.29
CA ILE A 178 9.05 -20.77 -0.35
C ILE A 178 9.61 -19.92 0.79
N LYS A 179 10.92 -20.00 1.00
CA LYS A 179 11.66 -19.08 1.86
C LYS A 179 11.59 -17.70 1.20
N ILE A 180 10.63 -16.89 1.60
CA ILE A 180 10.65 -15.48 1.26
C ILE A 180 11.65 -14.83 2.21
N ILE A 181 12.84 -14.53 1.71
CA ILE A 181 13.78 -13.68 2.40
C ILE A 181 13.30 -12.24 2.17
N LYS A 182 12.47 -11.74 3.08
CA LYS A 182 12.05 -10.36 3.12
C LYS A 182 12.85 -9.69 4.23
N ASP A 183 13.66 -8.71 3.88
CA ASP A 183 14.44 -7.90 4.84
C ASP A 183 15.39 -8.70 5.76
N GLY A 184 16.02 -9.78 5.24
CA GLY A 184 16.98 -10.58 6.02
C GLY A 184 16.36 -11.50 7.08
N GLN A 185 15.03 -11.56 7.20
CA GLN A 185 14.31 -12.50 8.04
C GLN A 185 13.54 -13.51 7.20
N SER A 186 13.75 -14.80 7.44
CA SER A 186 12.93 -15.85 6.84
C SER A 186 11.57 -15.89 7.55
N SER A 187 10.56 -15.23 6.97
CA SER A 187 9.19 -15.43 7.40
C SER A 187 8.59 -16.64 6.67
N LYS A 188 7.84 -17.46 7.41
CA LYS A 188 7.19 -18.62 6.83
C LYS A 188 6.08 -18.16 5.88
N ALA A 189 6.04 -18.76 4.69
CA ALA A 189 5.15 -18.47 3.58
C ALA A 189 3.63 -18.71 3.83
N THR A 190 3.21 -18.85 5.06
CA THR A 190 1.83 -19.20 5.43
C THR A 190 0.81 -18.14 5.00
N TYR A 191 1.21 -16.87 4.99
CA TYR A 191 0.35 -15.76 4.54
C TYR A 191 0.05 -15.80 3.04
N TYR A 192 1.03 -16.23 2.24
CA TYR A 192 0.90 -16.22 0.79
C TYR A 192 -0.18 -17.19 0.31
N SER A 193 -0.28 -18.36 0.94
CA SER A 193 -1.28 -19.36 0.59
C SER A 193 -2.70 -18.84 0.83
N HIS A 194 -2.97 -18.21 1.95
CA HIS A 194 -4.30 -17.67 2.26
C HIS A 194 -4.68 -16.51 1.34
N ILE A 195 -3.74 -15.59 1.05
CA ILE A 195 -3.97 -14.50 0.09
C ILE A 195 -4.20 -15.07 -1.31
N HIS A 196 -3.39 -16.04 -1.73
CA HIS A 196 -3.59 -16.73 -3.02
C HIS A 196 -4.96 -17.41 -3.09
N THR A 197 -5.37 -18.10 -2.03
CA THR A 197 -6.70 -18.71 -1.94
C THR A 197 -7.80 -17.68 -2.09
N LEU A 198 -7.72 -16.58 -1.34
CA LEU A 198 -8.72 -15.52 -1.41
C LEU A 198 -8.82 -14.94 -2.83
N PHE A 199 -7.67 -14.70 -3.48
CA PHE A 199 -7.67 -14.23 -4.87
C PHE A 199 -8.19 -15.27 -5.86
N SER A 200 -7.94 -16.56 -5.65
CA SER A 200 -8.42 -17.63 -6.53
C SER A 200 -9.95 -17.82 -6.49
N LEU A 201 -10.62 -17.27 -5.47
CA LEU A 201 -12.08 -17.28 -5.38
C LEU A 201 -12.75 -16.26 -6.30
N TYR A 202 -12.01 -15.23 -6.73
CA TYR A 202 -12.52 -14.28 -7.73
C TYR A 202 -12.37 -14.88 -9.13
N THR A 203 -13.49 -14.97 -9.85
CA THR A 203 -13.45 -15.33 -11.27
C THR A 203 -13.27 -14.06 -12.07
N LEU A 204 -12.01 -13.75 -12.41
CA LEU A 204 -11.71 -12.61 -13.27
C LEU A 204 -12.14 -12.90 -14.71
N SER A 205 -12.73 -11.93 -15.38
CA SER A 205 -12.97 -11.98 -16.82
C SER A 205 -11.64 -12.05 -17.58
N LEU A 206 -11.66 -12.48 -18.84
CA LEU A 206 -10.44 -12.51 -19.68
C LEU A 206 -9.85 -11.10 -19.81
N GLU A 207 -10.69 -10.07 -19.89
CA GLU A 207 -10.28 -8.68 -19.95
C GLU A 207 -9.62 -8.23 -18.64
N GLN A 208 -10.18 -8.59 -17.48
CA GLN A 208 -9.58 -8.32 -16.17
C GLN A 208 -8.24 -9.05 -15.98
N GLN A 209 -8.12 -10.29 -16.46
CA GLN A 209 -6.87 -11.05 -16.45
C GLN A 209 -5.81 -10.35 -17.29
N ASP A 210 -6.16 -9.86 -18.48
CA ASP A 210 -5.24 -9.13 -19.35
C ASP A 210 -4.80 -7.81 -18.71
N ILE A 211 -5.73 -7.06 -18.10
CA ILE A 211 -5.42 -5.87 -17.31
C ILE A 211 -4.38 -6.20 -16.22
N MET A 212 -4.64 -7.23 -15.41
CA MET A 212 -3.75 -7.63 -14.31
C MET A 212 -2.36 -8.04 -14.82
N CYS A 213 -2.28 -8.81 -15.90
CA CYS A 213 -1.01 -9.18 -16.53
C CYS A 213 -0.22 -7.95 -16.99
N ASN A 214 -0.87 -7.00 -17.62
CA ASN A 214 -0.22 -5.77 -18.08
C ASN A 214 0.21 -4.87 -16.91
N MET A 215 -0.55 -4.83 -15.83
CA MET A 215 -0.20 -4.09 -14.62
C MET A 215 1.07 -4.62 -13.91
N CYS A 216 1.43 -5.89 -14.11
CA CYS A 216 2.67 -6.44 -13.55
C CYS A 216 3.94 -5.76 -14.10
N PHE A 217 3.86 -5.11 -15.24
CA PHE A 217 4.98 -4.39 -15.85
C PHE A 217 5.05 -2.91 -15.44
N LEU A 218 4.08 -2.44 -14.66
CA LEU A 218 4.05 -1.06 -14.21
C LEU A 218 4.96 -0.85 -12.98
N PRO A 219 5.53 0.35 -12.83
CA PRO A 219 6.23 0.70 -11.61
C PRO A 219 5.28 0.72 -10.40
N SER A 220 5.79 0.49 -9.22
CA SER A 220 5.03 0.52 -7.96
C SER A 220 4.38 1.89 -7.67
N THR A 221 4.89 2.94 -8.27
CA THR A 221 4.30 4.30 -8.23
C THR A 221 2.99 4.40 -9.01
N GLY A 222 2.70 3.40 -9.82
CA GLY A 222 1.49 3.33 -10.63
C GLY A 222 1.50 4.24 -11.86
N ILE A 223 0.38 4.20 -12.56
CA ILE A 223 0.12 5.00 -13.75
C ILE A 223 -1.29 5.57 -13.69
N SER A 224 -1.56 6.67 -14.38
CA SER A 224 -2.93 7.17 -14.53
C SER A 224 -3.83 6.11 -15.19
N ALA A 225 -4.99 5.80 -14.55
CA ALA A 225 -5.95 4.83 -15.09
C ALA A 225 -6.36 5.14 -16.54
N ARG A 226 -6.49 6.43 -16.88
CA ARG A 226 -6.83 6.86 -18.25
C ARG A 226 -5.70 6.59 -19.25
N ILE A 227 -4.44 6.80 -18.85
CA ILE A 227 -3.28 6.52 -19.72
C ILE A 227 -3.17 5.01 -19.92
N PHE A 228 -3.33 4.24 -18.86
CA PHE A 228 -3.28 2.78 -18.92
C PHE A 228 -4.40 2.21 -19.81
N ALA A 229 -5.65 2.67 -19.62
CA ALA A 229 -6.77 2.28 -20.48
C ALA A 229 -6.52 2.64 -21.95
N LYS A 230 -5.92 3.80 -22.24
CA LYS A 230 -5.54 4.18 -23.60
C LYS A 230 -4.48 3.25 -24.18
N TRP A 231 -3.51 2.79 -23.40
CA TRP A 231 -2.52 1.82 -23.85
C TRP A 231 -3.12 0.49 -24.25
N LEU A 232 -4.14 0.04 -23.50
CA LEU A 232 -4.83 -1.22 -23.75
C LEU A 232 -6.02 -1.06 -24.70
N GLU A 233 -6.19 0.13 -25.30
CA GLU A 233 -7.31 0.46 -26.19
C GLU A 233 -8.70 0.17 -25.59
N MET A 234 -8.81 0.29 -24.27
CA MET A 234 -10.03 0.02 -23.54
C MET A 234 -11.07 1.12 -23.80
N PRO A 235 -12.32 0.77 -24.13
CA PRO A 235 -13.38 1.75 -24.39
C PRO A 235 -13.88 2.43 -23.11
N THR A 236 -13.76 1.78 -21.95
CA THR A 236 -14.23 2.27 -20.65
C THR A 236 -13.23 1.95 -19.55
N LEU A 237 -13.46 2.52 -18.36
CA LEU A 237 -12.68 2.21 -17.15
C LEU A 237 -13.40 1.20 -16.22
N ASN A 238 -14.51 0.61 -16.67
CA ASN A 238 -15.34 -0.22 -15.80
C ASN A 238 -14.55 -1.40 -15.21
N GLU A 239 -13.85 -2.17 -16.03
CA GLU A 239 -13.07 -3.32 -15.58
C GLU A 239 -11.95 -2.93 -14.60
N ILE A 240 -11.34 -1.76 -14.80
CA ILE A 240 -10.35 -1.22 -13.86
C ILE A 240 -11.04 -0.83 -12.54
N ASN A 241 -12.21 -0.21 -12.59
CA ASN A 241 -12.95 0.17 -11.39
C ASN A 241 -13.39 -1.07 -10.60
N ASP A 242 -13.87 -2.11 -11.28
CA ASP A 242 -14.23 -3.39 -10.65
C ASP A 242 -13.02 -4.03 -9.96
N LEU A 243 -11.84 -3.98 -10.57
CA LEU A 243 -10.60 -4.45 -9.96
C LEU A 243 -10.17 -3.61 -8.75
N ILE A 244 -10.49 -2.32 -8.72
CA ILE A 244 -10.27 -1.45 -7.57
C ILE A 244 -11.24 -1.80 -6.44
N GLU A 245 -12.52 -1.97 -6.75
CA GLU A 245 -13.56 -2.32 -5.76
C GLU A 245 -13.28 -3.68 -5.12
N THR A 246 -12.86 -4.65 -5.90
CA THR A 246 -12.48 -5.98 -5.42
C THR A 246 -11.14 -6.01 -4.66
N GLY A 247 -10.32 -4.95 -4.75
CA GLY A 247 -9.05 -4.83 -4.02
C GLY A 247 -7.83 -5.41 -4.75
N PHE A 248 -7.96 -5.84 -6.01
CA PHE A 248 -6.81 -6.26 -6.83
C PHE A 248 -5.92 -5.07 -7.21
N VAL A 249 -6.56 -3.95 -7.49
CA VAL A 249 -5.92 -2.70 -7.89
C VAL A 249 -6.17 -1.65 -6.81
N GLN A 250 -5.16 -0.89 -6.47
CA GLN A 250 -5.30 0.23 -5.53
C GLN A 250 -5.12 1.56 -6.27
N THR A 251 -5.78 2.59 -5.73
CA THR A 251 -5.61 3.96 -6.19
C THR A 251 -4.68 4.71 -5.26
N THR A 252 -3.75 5.46 -5.82
CA THR A 252 -2.89 6.36 -5.07
C THR A 252 -3.54 7.74 -4.92
N THR A 253 -2.95 8.58 -4.08
CA THR A 253 -3.37 9.97 -3.88
C THR A 253 -3.29 10.82 -5.16
N ARG A 254 -2.42 10.44 -6.09
CA ARG A 254 -2.25 11.12 -7.40
C ARG A 254 -3.23 10.61 -8.48
N ARG A 255 -4.24 9.83 -8.10
CA ARG A 255 -5.20 9.18 -9.03
C ARG A 255 -4.50 8.23 -10.01
N THR A 256 -3.38 7.65 -9.61
CA THR A 256 -2.74 6.56 -10.33
C THR A 256 -3.24 5.23 -9.79
N ILE A 257 -3.16 4.20 -10.61
CA ILE A 257 -3.48 2.82 -10.26
C ILE A 257 -2.19 2.01 -10.17
N SER A 258 -2.12 1.10 -9.21
CA SER A 258 -1.02 0.13 -9.06
C SER A 258 -1.55 -1.19 -8.52
N LEU A 259 -0.76 -2.24 -8.63
CA LEU A 259 -1.04 -3.49 -7.92
C LEU A 259 -0.83 -3.31 -6.42
N HIS A 260 -1.53 -4.13 -5.65
CA HIS A 260 -1.44 -4.11 -4.18
C HIS A 260 -0.09 -4.62 -3.65
#